data_d3d449586f4eca813a9766567c2ee72c
#
_entry.id   d3d449586f4eca813a9766567c2ee72c
#
_cell.length_a   1.000
_cell.length_b   1.000
_cell.length_c   1.000
_cell.angle_alpha   90.00
_cell.angle_beta   90.00
_cell.angle_gamma   90.00
#
_symmetry.space_group_name_H-M   'P 1'
#
loop_
_entity.id
_entity.type
_entity.pdbx_description
1 polymer ?
#
loop_
_entity_poly.entity_id
_entity_poly.type
_entity_poly.pdbx_seq_one_letter_code
_entity_poly.pdbx_strand_id
1 'polypeptide(L)'
;MTVDLVVIGTGSAAQSVAYACREAGWAVTAIDNRPFGGTCQLRGCDPKKVLVGVSEVTDWARRMTGKGVRSYPGNIDWPKMMAFKRTFVDGVPESNETAFEQAGIRTVHGRARFTGPTAVEVGGDVHEAAHVVIATGARHAPLGISGEEHLVTSTGFLELPVLPPRVLFVGGGYIAFEFAHVAARAGSHVRVVHRGTRPLEAFDPDLVDQLLATTRDLGVDVVLETTVTGVEQQGDEFVVRTASGAGSGEFVADLVVHAAGRVPEIDDLDLDVAGINRVEGGGVEVNQYLQSVTNPAVYAAGDAAASGGYPLTPVAGMQGGVVAANLLEGNSRVPNYDGIPSVVFTTPPLARVGLDEATAKARGIDYAVRHDDTTGWYSSRRVALGSSGFKTLVEEGTGRILGAHLFGHHAEEVINLFGLAIRKGLTADDLKDMIYAYPTSSSDIGYML
;
A
#
# COMPACT_ATOMS: atom_id res chain seq x y z
N MET A 1 -26.62 9.23 24.77
CA MET A 1 -25.56 9.73 25.66
C MET A 1 -24.49 10.35 24.80
N THR A 2 -24.12 11.58 25.09
CA THR A 2 -23.03 12.25 24.37
C THR A 2 -21.71 11.61 24.81
N VAL A 3 -20.87 11.19 23.85
CA VAL A 3 -19.52 10.69 24.09
C VAL A 3 -18.49 11.78 23.75
N ASP A 4 -17.24 11.64 24.21
CA ASP A 4 -16.22 12.63 23.89
C ASP A 4 -15.76 12.47 22.43
N LEU A 5 -15.71 11.23 21.93
CA LEU A 5 -15.19 10.91 20.59
C LEU A 5 -15.95 9.77 19.92
N VAL A 6 -16.32 10.01 18.67
CA VAL A 6 -16.70 8.95 17.71
C VAL A 6 -15.56 8.79 16.67
N VAL A 7 -15.12 7.56 16.46
CA VAL A 7 -14.14 7.20 15.41
C VAL A 7 -14.84 6.32 14.37
N ILE A 8 -14.87 6.78 13.12
CA ILE A 8 -15.46 6.03 12.00
C ILE A 8 -14.36 5.28 11.27
N GLY A 9 -14.35 3.94 11.41
CA GLY A 9 -13.33 3.01 10.96
C GLY A 9 -12.63 2.32 12.13
N THR A 10 -11.95 1.19 11.84
CA THR A 10 -11.19 0.39 12.82
C THR A 10 -9.80 -0.01 12.31
N GLY A 11 -9.32 0.68 11.26
CA GLY A 11 -7.97 0.52 10.73
C GLY A 11 -6.89 1.21 11.57
N SER A 12 -5.65 1.22 11.08
CA SER A 12 -4.48 1.70 11.83
C SER A 12 -4.61 3.14 12.36
N ALA A 13 -5.17 4.06 11.57
CA ALA A 13 -5.40 5.44 12.03
C ALA A 13 -6.43 5.48 13.17
N ALA A 14 -7.55 4.78 12.98
CA ALA A 14 -8.63 4.70 13.96
C ALA A 14 -8.16 4.10 15.30
N GLN A 15 -7.40 3.00 15.25
CA GLN A 15 -6.83 2.36 16.43
C GLN A 15 -5.93 3.32 17.20
N SER A 16 -5.01 4.00 16.50
CA SER A 16 -4.10 4.96 17.14
C SER A 16 -4.83 6.09 17.87
N VAL A 17 -5.91 6.62 17.26
CA VAL A 17 -6.72 7.67 17.88
C VAL A 17 -7.53 7.13 19.05
N ALA A 18 -8.25 6.02 18.82
CA ALA A 18 -9.20 5.49 19.80
C ALA A 18 -8.51 5.08 21.11
N TYR A 19 -7.38 4.36 21.01
CA TYR A 19 -6.64 3.95 22.21
C TYR A 19 -6.02 5.14 22.95
N ALA A 20 -5.38 6.08 22.24
CA ALA A 20 -4.76 7.24 22.88
C ALA A 20 -5.79 8.13 23.61
N CYS A 21 -6.94 8.42 22.97
CA CYS A 21 -7.99 9.20 23.63
C CYS A 21 -8.63 8.44 24.79
N ARG A 22 -8.81 7.12 24.65
CA ARG A 22 -9.34 6.29 25.74
C ARG A 22 -8.39 6.22 26.94
N GLU A 23 -7.09 6.09 26.71
CA GLU A 23 -6.05 6.12 27.76
C GLU A 23 -6.04 7.46 28.50
N ALA A 24 -6.34 8.55 27.80
CA ALA A 24 -6.54 9.89 28.40
C ALA A 24 -7.87 10.04 29.16
N GLY A 25 -8.69 9.01 29.22
CA GLY A 25 -9.95 8.97 30.01
C GLY A 25 -11.21 9.36 29.23
N TRP A 26 -11.12 9.59 27.91
CA TRP A 26 -12.27 9.94 27.09
C TRP A 26 -13.25 8.77 26.91
N ALA A 27 -14.54 9.08 26.78
CA ALA A 27 -15.55 8.13 26.34
C ALA A 27 -15.49 8.02 24.80
N VAL A 28 -15.03 6.87 24.31
CA VAL A 28 -14.79 6.63 22.87
C VAL A 28 -15.74 5.56 22.35
N THR A 29 -16.30 5.83 21.15
CA THR A 29 -17.06 4.86 20.36
C THR A 29 -16.35 4.66 19.00
N ALA A 30 -16.04 3.41 18.65
CA ALA A 30 -15.50 3.01 17.36
C ALA A 30 -16.61 2.36 16.51
N ILE A 31 -16.74 2.79 15.25
CA ILE A 31 -17.79 2.34 14.32
C ILE A 31 -17.15 1.78 13.07
N ASP A 32 -17.55 0.58 12.63
CA ASP A 32 -17.16 0.05 11.32
C ASP A 32 -18.31 -0.75 10.69
N ASN A 33 -18.45 -0.69 9.38
CA ASN A 33 -19.42 -1.48 8.62
C ASN A 33 -18.86 -2.84 8.17
N ARG A 34 -17.59 -3.10 8.44
CA ARG A 34 -16.86 -4.33 8.12
C ARG A 34 -16.28 -4.95 9.40
N PRO A 35 -15.76 -6.19 9.31
CA PRO A 35 -15.03 -6.79 10.43
C PRO A 35 -13.89 -5.89 10.93
N PHE A 36 -13.74 -5.78 12.25
CA PHE A 36 -12.78 -4.90 12.90
C PHE A 36 -11.32 -5.27 12.58
N GLY A 37 -10.47 -4.26 12.30
CA GLY A 37 -9.05 -4.45 11.94
C GLY A 37 -8.61 -3.70 10.67
N GLY A 38 -9.58 -3.22 9.88
CA GLY A 38 -9.30 -2.43 8.69
C GLY A 38 -8.70 -3.23 7.53
N THR A 39 -8.18 -2.50 6.54
CA THR A 39 -7.68 -3.11 5.30
C THR A 39 -6.36 -3.85 5.52
N CYS A 40 -5.40 -3.28 6.25
CA CYS A 40 -4.06 -3.82 6.38
C CYS A 40 -4.04 -5.26 6.91
N GLN A 41 -4.65 -5.46 8.07
CA GLN A 41 -4.63 -6.75 8.78
C GLN A 41 -5.48 -7.81 8.08
N LEU A 42 -6.62 -7.43 7.50
CA LEU A 42 -7.63 -8.38 7.04
C LEU A 42 -7.58 -8.67 5.54
N ARG A 43 -7.29 -7.66 4.71
CA ARG A 43 -7.48 -7.70 3.25
C ARG A 43 -6.46 -6.87 2.47
N GLY A 44 -5.28 -6.62 3.06
CA GLY A 44 -4.21 -5.81 2.50
C GLY A 44 -2.84 -6.35 2.78
N CYS A 45 -2.05 -5.61 3.56
CA CYS A 45 -0.61 -5.84 3.75
C CYS A 45 -0.29 -7.22 4.30
N ASP A 46 -0.95 -7.62 5.41
CA ASP A 46 -0.58 -8.81 6.14
C ASP A 46 -0.92 -10.09 5.34
N PRO A 47 -2.17 -10.33 4.89
CA PRO A 47 -2.47 -11.51 4.09
C PRO A 47 -1.68 -11.55 2.78
N LYS A 48 -1.46 -10.39 2.11
CA LYS A 48 -0.66 -10.32 0.90
C LYS A 48 0.78 -10.73 1.16
N LYS A 49 1.40 -10.26 2.27
CA LYS A 49 2.80 -10.59 2.57
C LYS A 49 3.00 -12.07 2.90
N VAL A 50 1.98 -12.77 3.43
CA VAL A 50 2.01 -14.23 3.57
C VAL A 50 2.13 -14.92 2.21
N LEU A 51 1.33 -14.49 1.21
CA LEU A 51 1.41 -15.03 -0.15
C LEU A 51 2.77 -14.74 -0.80
N VAL A 52 3.28 -13.52 -0.62
CA VAL A 52 4.61 -13.10 -1.09
C VAL A 52 5.70 -13.98 -0.49
N GLY A 53 5.65 -14.29 0.82
CA GLY A 53 6.64 -15.15 1.48
C GLY A 53 6.73 -16.54 0.86
N VAL A 54 5.60 -17.17 0.54
CA VAL A 54 5.57 -18.46 -0.18
C VAL A 54 6.16 -18.31 -1.59
N SER A 55 5.84 -17.23 -2.27
CA SER A 55 6.38 -16.90 -3.60
C SER A 55 7.90 -16.71 -3.57
N GLU A 56 8.43 -16.00 -2.57
CA GLU A 56 9.86 -15.76 -2.35
C GLU A 56 10.63 -17.08 -2.16
N VAL A 57 10.14 -17.99 -1.31
CA VAL A 57 10.75 -19.31 -1.10
C VAL A 57 10.79 -20.13 -2.39
N THR A 58 9.69 -20.12 -3.14
CA THR A 58 9.58 -20.84 -4.43
C THR A 58 10.57 -20.27 -5.46
N ASP A 59 10.66 -18.95 -5.56
CA ASP A 59 11.58 -18.27 -6.45
C ASP A 59 13.04 -18.58 -6.10
N TRP A 60 13.40 -18.47 -4.84
CA TRP A 60 14.76 -18.73 -4.38
C TRP A 60 15.17 -20.20 -4.65
N ALA A 61 14.31 -21.15 -4.34
CA ALA A 61 14.57 -22.56 -4.61
C ALA A 61 14.78 -22.82 -6.11
N ARG A 62 13.97 -22.21 -6.99
CA ARG A 62 14.14 -22.30 -8.45
C ARG A 62 15.49 -21.74 -8.91
N ARG A 63 15.88 -20.55 -8.45
CA ARG A 63 17.15 -19.91 -8.80
C ARG A 63 18.38 -20.69 -8.32
N MET A 64 18.26 -21.38 -7.19
CA MET A 64 19.33 -22.20 -6.59
C MET A 64 19.37 -23.65 -7.11
N THR A 65 18.43 -24.05 -7.98
CA THR A 65 18.45 -25.37 -8.62
C THR A 65 19.75 -25.56 -9.39
N GLY A 66 20.45 -26.67 -9.15
CA GLY A 66 21.77 -26.95 -9.68
C GLY A 66 22.94 -26.22 -8.98
N LYS A 67 22.65 -25.39 -7.97
CA LYS A 67 23.64 -24.66 -7.16
C LYS A 67 23.59 -25.10 -5.67
N GLY A 68 23.40 -26.39 -5.44
CA GLY A 68 23.27 -26.98 -4.10
C GLY A 68 21.83 -27.38 -3.75
N VAL A 69 20.83 -26.80 -4.42
CA VAL A 69 19.44 -27.26 -4.34
C VAL A 69 19.21 -28.26 -5.48
N ARG A 70 18.73 -29.47 -5.15
CA ARG A 70 18.29 -30.43 -6.17
C ARG A 70 17.05 -29.89 -6.85
N SER A 71 16.65 -30.49 -7.99
CA SER A 71 15.42 -30.10 -8.69
C SER A 71 14.27 -29.83 -7.71
N TYR A 72 13.77 -28.59 -7.72
CA TYR A 72 12.60 -28.21 -6.94
C TYR A 72 11.37 -28.32 -7.86
N PRO A 73 10.61 -29.42 -7.76
CA PRO A 73 9.43 -29.61 -8.61
C PRO A 73 8.24 -28.76 -8.15
N GLY A 74 8.48 -27.85 -7.16
CA GLY A 74 7.44 -27.19 -6.42
C GLY A 74 6.68 -26.17 -7.24
N ASN A 75 5.43 -26.50 -7.50
CA ASN A 75 4.39 -25.52 -7.73
C ASN A 75 3.86 -25.08 -6.36
N ILE A 76 3.41 -23.84 -6.27
CA ILE A 76 2.68 -23.36 -5.09
C ILE A 76 1.38 -24.16 -5.00
N ASP A 77 1.16 -24.83 -3.88
CA ASP A 77 -0.12 -25.43 -3.53
C ASP A 77 -1.05 -24.31 -3.05
N TRP A 78 -1.82 -23.75 -3.99
CA TRP A 78 -2.67 -22.58 -3.72
C TRP A 78 -3.63 -22.81 -2.54
N PRO A 79 -4.40 -23.91 -2.46
CA PRO A 79 -5.29 -24.14 -1.31
C PRO A 79 -4.55 -24.18 0.03
N LYS A 80 -3.36 -24.78 0.10
CA LYS A 80 -2.58 -24.82 1.34
C LYS A 80 -1.98 -23.48 1.69
N MET A 81 -1.51 -22.70 0.71
CA MET A 81 -1.05 -21.33 0.91
C MET A 81 -2.18 -20.46 1.45
N MET A 82 -3.40 -20.57 0.89
CA MET A 82 -4.56 -19.85 1.37
C MET A 82 -5.00 -20.28 2.77
N ALA A 83 -4.91 -21.58 3.08
CA ALA A 83 -5.16 -22.07 4.44
C ALA A 83 -4.14 -21.50 5.44
N PHE A 84 -2.86 -21.44 5.06
CA PHE A 84 -1.83 -20.80 5.88
C PHE A 84 -2.08 -19.30 6.05
N LYS A 85 -2.43 -18.58 4.98
CA LYS A 85 -2.83 -17.15 5.05
C LYS A 85 -3.96 -16.93 6.05
N ARG A 86 -4.98 -17.80 6.07
CA ARG A 86 -6.12 -17.68 7.00
C ARG A 86 -5.70 -17.75 8.46
N THR A 87 -4.65 -18.47 8.82
CA THR A 87 -4.16 -18.51 10.21
C THR A 87 -3.72 -17.14 10.73
N PHE A 88 -3.43 -16.18 9.84
CA PHE A 88 -3.06 -14.81 10.19
C PHE A 88 -4.23 -13.84 10.21
N VAL A 89 -5.39 -14.22 9.65
CA VAL A 89 -6.49 -13.29 9.35
C VAL A 89 -7.77 -13.63 10.09
N ASP A 90 -8.14 -14.93 10.15
CA ASP A 90 -9.49 -15.34 10.57
C ASP A 90 -9.85 -14.93 12.01
N GLY A 91 -8.91 -14.95 12.94
CA GLY A 91 -9.12 -14.54 14.33
C GLY A 91 -8.94 -13.04 14.61
N VAL A 92 -8.49 -12.27 13.63
CA VAL A 92 -8.15 -10.84 13.82
C VAL A 92 -9.36 -9.97 14.14
N PRO A 93 -10.54 -10.13 13.49
CA PRO A 93 -11.70 -9.30 13.81
C PRO A 93 -12.14 -9.43 15.26
N GLU A 94 -12.31 -10.65 15.75
CA GLU A 94 -12.71 -10.94 17.13
C GLU A 94 -11.67 -10.44 18.14
N SER A 95 -10.38 -10.66 17.83
CA SER A 95 -9.28 -10.18 18.68
C SER A 95 -9.26 -8.65 18.77
N ASN A 96 -9.46 -7.92 17.67
CA ASN A 96 -9.50 -6.46 17.67
C ASN A 96 -10.72 -5.94 18.43
N GLU A 97 -11.89 -6.50 18.20
CA GLU A 97 -13.12 -6.09 18.90
C GLU A 97 -12.98 -6.31 20.41
N THR A 98 -12.51 -7.49 20.82
CA THR A 98 -12.20 -7.80 22.22
C THR A 98 -11.19 -6.80 22.81
N ALA A 99 -10.16 -6.42 22.07
CA ALA A 99 -9.16 -5.45 22.53
C ALA A 99 -9.76 -4.05 22.72
N PHE A 100 -10.64 -3.60 21.83
CA PHE A 100 -11.38 -2.35 22.00
C PHE A 100 -12.26 -2.39 23.25
N GLU A 101 -13.03 -3.44 23.44
CA GLU A 101 -13.91 -3.62 24.62
C GLU A 101 -13.12 -3.67 25.94
N GLN A 102 -12.01 -4.41 25.97
CA GLN A 102 -11.13 -4.48 27.15
C GLN A 102 -10.50 -3.13 27.49
N ALA A 103 -10.22 -2.29 26.48
CA ALA A 103 -9.79 -0.92 26.69
C ALA A 103 -10.93 0.00 27.15
N GLY A 104 -12.18 -0.47 27.15
CA GLY A 104 -13.38 0.30 27.48
C GLY A 104 -13.82 1.24 26.36
N ILE A 105 -13.48 0.92 25.12
CA ILE A 105 -13.97 1.57 23.90
C ILE A 105 -15.26 0.85 23.47
N ARG A 106 -16.32 1.60 23.25
CA ARG A 106 -17.58 1.03 22.75
C ARG A 106 -17.43 0.70 21.26
N THR A 107 -17.83 -0.51 20.88
CA THR A 107 -17.84 -0.98 19.49
C THR A 107 -19.26 -0.91 18.92
N VAL A 108 -19.39 -0.48 17.66
CA VAL A 108 -20.65 -0.42 16.93
C VAL A 108 -20.44 -0.91 15.51
N HIS A 109 -21.25 -1.89 15.08
CA HIS A 109 -21.26 -2.39 13.72
C HIS A 109 -22.33 -1.72 12.88
N GLY A 110 -21.96 -1.18 11.75
CA GLY A 110 -22.89 -0.62 10.76
C GLY A 110 -22.30 0.54 9.96
N ARG A 111 -23.06 0.95 8.95
CA ARG A 111 -22.71 2.12 8.13
C ARG A 111 -22.98 3.39 8.93
N ALA A 112 -21.96 4.18 9.10
CA ALA A 112 -22.05 5.49 9.71
C ALA A 112 -22.46 6.53 8.66
N ARG A 113 -23.30 7.50 9.03
CA ARG A 113 -23.57 8.71 8.26
C ARG A 113 -23.82 9.87 9.21
N PHE A 114 -23.44 11.06 8.80
CA PHE A 114 -23.72 12.26 9.57
C PHE A 114 -25.19 12.65 9.49
N THR A 115 -25.78 13.01 10.62
CA THR A 115 -27.12 13.61 10.75
C THR A 115 -27.08 15.01 11.34
N GLY A 116 -25.89 15.51 11.66
CA GLY A 116 -25.59 16.83 12.19
C GLY A 116 -24.09 17.06 12.25
N PRO A 117 -23.63 18.23 12.74
CA PRO A 117 -22.21 18.60 12.75
C PRO A 117 -21.28 17.57 13.42
N THR A 118 -21.76 16.88 14.47
CA THR A 118 -21.03 15.84 15.21
C THR A 118 -21.94 14.67 15.59
N ALA A 119 -23.13 14.61 15.03
CA ALA A 119 -24.08 13.52 15.22
C ALA A 119 -23.89 12.48 14.11
N VAL A 120 -23.63 11.24 14.46
CA VAL A 120 -23.43 10.11 13.55
C VAL A 120 -24.51 9.06 13.78
N GLU A 121 -25.25 8.72 12.75
CA GLU A 121 -26.27 7.67 12.79
C GLU A 121 -25.72 6.33 12.29
N VAL A 122 -26.08 5.26 12.98
CA VAL A 122 -25.78 3.87 12.59
C VAL A 122 -27.00 3.00 12.86
N GLY A 123 -27.63 2.47 11.82
CA GLY A 123 -28.77 1.54 11.96
C GLY A 123 -30.00 2.13 12.63
N GLY A 124 -30.18 3.45 12.60
CA GLY A 124 -31.28 4.19 13.26
C GLY A 124 -30.90 4.78 14.62
N ASP A 125 -29.79 4.37 15.21
CA ASP A 125 -29.29 4.93 16.47
C ASP A 125 -28.36 6.11 16.20
N VAL A 126 -28.58 7.24 16.90
CA VAL A 126 -27.75 8.44 16.77
C VAL A 126 -26.73 8.51 17.90
N HIS A 127 -25.47 8.65 17.53
CA HIS A 127 -24.33 8.84 18.41
C HIS A 127 -23.88 10.29 18.35
N GLU A 128 -24.15 11.06 19.40
CA GLU A 128 -23.65 12.44 19.52
C GLU A 128 -22.30 12.46 20.22
N ALA A 129 -21.35 13.23 19.67
CA ALA A 129 -20.00 13.34 20.21
C ALA A 129 -19.56 14.80 20.32
N ALA A 130 -18.56 15.06 21.16
CA ALA A 130 -17.85 16.34 21.14
C ALA A 130 -16.95 16.44 19.89
N HIS A 131 -16.35 15.33 19.49
CA HIS A 131 -15.47 15.23 18.32
C HIS A 131 -15.76 13.97 17.50
N VAL A 132 -15.48 14.06 16.17
CA VAL A 132 -15.56 12.90 15.27
C VAL A 132 -14.25 12.77 14.49
N VAL A 133 -13.76 11.54 14.34
CA VAL A 133 -12.60 11.22 13.49
C VAL A 133 -13.04 10.31 12.36
N ILE A 134 -12.81 10.78 11.12
CA ILE A 134 -13.04 10.00 9.90
C ILE A 134 -11.75 9.24 9.55
N ALA A 135 -11.77 7.93 9.71
CA ALA A 135 -10.65 7.02 9.44
C ALA A 135 -11.11 5.78 8.64
N THR A 136 -12.03 5.99 7.72
CA THR A 136 -12.69 4.97 6.89
C THR A 136 -11.78 4.33 5.84
N GLY A 137 -10.60 4.92 5.61
CA GLY A 137 -9.65 4.41 4.63
C GLY A 137 -10.07 4.67 3.19
N ALA A 138 -9.81 3.68 2.31
CA ALA A 138 -10.10 3.80 0.88
C ALA A 138 -10.77 2.53 0.35
N ARG A 139 -11.53 2.66 -0.75
CA ARG A 139 -12.15 1.62 -1.54
C ARG A 139 -11.55 1.59 -2.96
N HIS A 140 -11.88 0.59 -3.74
CA HIS A 140 -11.49 0.52 -5.15
C HIS A 140 -12.14 1.69 -5.92
N ALA A 141 -11.35 2.31 -6.79
CA ALA A 141 -11.84 3.38 -7.65
C ALA A 141 -12.81 2.80 -8.68
N PRO A 142 -13.98 3.41 -8.95
CA PRO A 142 -14.84 2.97 -10.02
C PRO A 142 -14.12 3.16 -11.37
N LEU A 143 -14.26 2.19 -12.27
CA LEU A 143 -13.67 2.27 -13.61
C LEU A 143 -14.63 2.94 -14.60
N GLY A 144 -15.93 2.87 -14.34
CA GLY A 144 -16.98 3.43 -15.21
C GLY A 144 -17.07 2.72 -16.56
N ILE A 145 -16.73 1.43 -16.60
CA ILE A 145 -16.79 0.61 -17.81
C ILE A 145 -17.91 -0.43 -17.72
N SER A 146 -18.41 -0.87 -18.86
CA SER A 146 -19.41 -1.94 -18.91
C SER A 146 -18.81 -3.25 -18.41
N GLY A 147 -19.54 -3.96 -17.52
CA GLY A 147 -19.09 -5.23 -16.93
C GLY A 147 -18.08 -5.06 -15.81
N GLU A 148 -17.96 -3.86 -15.21
CA GLU A 148 -17.10 -3.62 -14.06
C GLU A 148 -17.44 -4.52 -12.87
N GLU A 149 -18.70 -4.90 -12.72
CA GLU A 149 -19.20 -5.81 -11.69
C GLU A 149 -18.61 -7.22 -11.76
N HIS A 150 -18.04 -7.62 -12.88
CA HIS A 150 -17.36 -8.90 -13.06
C HIS A 150 -15.91 -8.89 -12.53
N LEU A 151 -15.35 -7.72 -12.25
CA LEU A 151 -13.99 -7.62 -11.75
C LEU A 151 -13.91 -8.00 -10.27
N VAL A 152 -13.00 -8.92 -9.97
CA VAL A 152 -12.64 -9.26 -8.61
C VAL A 152 -11.67 -8.21 -8.06
N THR A 153 -11.93 -7.70 -6.87
CA THR A 153 -11.03 -6.75 -6.21
C THR A 153 -9.83 -7.45 -5.56
N SER A 154 -8.85 -6.68 -5.06
CA SER A 154 -7.74 -7.23 -4.28
C SER A 154 -8.21 -8.04 -3.07
N THR A 155 -9.32 -7.64 -2.43
CA THR A 155 -9.95 -8.39 -1.34
C THR A 155 -10.44 -9.75 -1.82
N GLY A 156 -11.16 -9.81 -2.94
CA GLY A 156 -11.63 -11.07 -3.51
C GLY A 156 -10.48 -11.97 -3.99
N PHE A 157 -9.41 -11.39 -4.54
CA PHE A 157 -8.22 -12.16 -4.93
C PHE A 157 -7.58 -12.88 -3.72
N LEU A 158 -7.51 -12.20 -2.57
CA LEU A 158 -7.01 -12.77 -1.31
C LEU A 158 -7.94 -13.85 -0.71
N GLU A 159 -9.12 -14.05 -1.24
CA GLU A 159 -10.09 -15.08 -0.78
C GLU A 159 -10.33 -16.19 -1.81
N LEU A 160 -9.61 -16.21 -2.94
CA LEU A 160 -9.76 -17.22 -3.96
C LEU A 160 -9.45 -18.63 -3.43
N PRO A 161 -10.38 -19.57 -3.45
CA PRO A 161 -10.12 -20.94 -3.00
C PRO A 161 -9.24 -21.71 -3.99
N VAL A 162 -9.31 -21.35 -5.27
CA VAL A 162 -8.53 -21.92 -6.37
C VAL A 162 -8.04 -20.78 -7.24
N LEU A 163 -6.79 -20.83 -7.67
CA LEU A 163 -6.25 -19.86 -8.61
C LEU A 163 -6.58 -20.32 -10.04
N PRO A 164 -7.28 -19.48 -10.84
CA PRO A 164 -7.61 -19.82 -12.22
C PRO A 164 -6.38 -19.86 -13.13
N PRO A 165 -6.45 -20.61 -14.26
CA PRO A 165 -5.34 -20.72 -15.21
C PRO A 165 -4.92 -19.41 -15.86
N ARG A 166 -5.88 -18.51 -16.19
CA ARG A 166 -5.62 -17.23 -16.86
C ARG A 166 -6.14 -16.07 -16.02
N VAL A 167 -5.25 -15.23 -15.54
CA VAL A 167 -5.57 -14.07 -14.69
C VAL A 167 -5.14 -12.79 -15.39
N LEU A 168 -6.08 -11.84 -15.53
CA LEU A 168 -5.81 -10.52 -16.07
C LEU A 168 -5.97 -9.45 -14.98
N PHE A 169 -4.95 -8.64 -14.78
CA PHE A 169 -4.98 -7.48 -13.88
C PHE A 169 -5.20 -6.20 -14.68
N VAL A 170 -6.21 -5.42 -14.27
CA VAL A 170 -6.50 -4.09 -14.83
C VAL A 170 -5.83 -3.04 -13.97
N GLY A 171 -4.79 -2.39 -14.49
CA GLY A 171 -3.98 -1.39 -13.80
C GLY A 171 -2.51 -1.77 -13.68
N GLY A 172 -1.64 -0.79 -13.46
CA GLY A 172 -0.19 -0.97 -13.38
C GLY A 172 0.41 -0.52 -12.04
N GLY A 173 -0.38 -0.56 -10.97
CA GLY A 173 0.06 -0.21 -9.62
C GLY A 173 0.66 -1.40 -8.85
N TYR A 174 1.02 -1.16 -7.59
CA TYR A 174 1.61 -2.19 -6.72
C TYR A 174 0.71 -3.42 -6.53
N ILE A 175 -0.62 -3.25 -6.45
CA ILE A 175 -1.56 -4.38 -6.33
C ILE A 175 -1.43 -5.33 -7.53
N ALA A 176 -1.38 -4.78 -8.76
CA ALA A 176 -1.23 -5.59 -9.96
C ALA A 176 0.08 -6.37 -9.96
N PHE A 177 1.22 -5.69 -9.71
CA PHE A 177 2.53 -6.31 -9.78
C PHE A 177 2.77 -7.34 -8.68
N GLU A 178 2.39 -7.04 -7.43
CA GLU A 178 2.53 -7.97 -6.32
C GLU A 178 1.75 -9.26 -6.55
N PHE A 179 0.47 -9.16 -6.91
CA PHE A 179 -0.37 -10.34 -7.16
C PHE A 179 -0.01 -11.06 -8.47
N ALA A 180 0.41 -10.33 -9.50
CA ALA A 180 0.90 -10.92 -10.74
C ALA A 180 2.13 -11.82 -10.48
N HIS A 181 3.08 -11.35 -9.66
CA HIS A 181 4.26 -12.13 -9.29
C HIS A 181 3.92 -13.39 -8.49
N VAL A 182 2.92 -13.32 -7.61
CA VAL A 182 2.42 -14.48 -6.84
C VAL A 182 1.69 -15.45 -7.77
N ALA A 183 0.75 -14.98 -8.59
CA ALA A 183 -0.07 -15.80 -9.47
C ALA A 183 0.77 -16.52 -10.54
N ALA A 184 1.73 -15.83 -11.15
CA ALA A 184 2.63 -16.42 -12.13
C ALA A 184 3.49 -17.54 -11.53
N ARG A 185 4.01 -17.35 -10.31
CA ARG A 185 4.77 -18.39 -9.60
C ARG A 185 3.91 -19.56 -9.12
N ALA A 186 2.60 -19.31 -8.93
CA ALA A 186 1.62 -20.36 -8.65
C ALA A 186 1.16 -21.12 -9.91
N GLY A 187 1.61 -20.69 -11.10
CA GLY A 187 1.40 -21.41 -12.37
C GLY A 187 0.30 -20.86 -13.28
N SER A 188 -0.30 -19.72 -12.97
CA SER A 188 -1.25 -19.06 -13.87
C SER A 188 -0.54 -18.33 -15.00
N HIS A 189 -1.18 -18.28 -16.17
CA HIS A 189 -0.85 -17.33 -17.23
C HIS A 189 -1.38 -15.95 -16.83
N VAL A 190 -0.46 -15.02 -16.60
CA VAL A 190 -0.78 -13.70 -16.05
C VAL A 190 -0.60 -12.62 -17.10
N ARG A 191 -1.58 -11.72 -17.20
CA ARG A 191 -1.51 -10.48 -17.98
C ARG A 191 -1.78 -9.29 -17.10
N VAL A 192 -1.00 -8.22 -17.28
CA VAL A 192 -1.22 -6.91 -16.68
C VAL A 192 -1.50 -5.92 -17.81
N VAL A 193 -2.67 -5.27 -17.79
CA VAL A 193 -3.05 -4.24 -18.78
C VAL A 193 -3.03 -2.87 -18.11
N HIS A 194 -2.18 -1.99 -18.61
CA HIS A 194 -1.99 -0.66 -18.07
C HIS A 194 -2.15 0.43 -19.13
N ARG A 195 -2.92 1.48 -18.80
CA ARG A 195 -3.22 2.58 -19.72
C ARG A 195 -2.05 3.54 -19.97
N GLY A 196 -1.13 3.64 -19.02
CA GLY A 196 0.03 4.54 -19.12
C GLY A 196 1.20 3.91 -19.86
N THR A 197 2.19 4.74 -20.18
CA THR A 197 3.45 4.33 -20.85
C THR A 197 4.37 3.57 -19.89
N ARG A 198 4.22 3.77 -18.58
CA ARG A 198 5.02 3.13 -17.52
C ARG A 198 4.14 2.81 -16.31
N PRO A 199 4.23 1.60 -15.75
CA PRO A 199 3.58 1.27 -14.49
C PRO A 199 4.37 1.83 -13.30
N LEU A 200 3.81 1.75 -12.08
CA LEU A 200 4.48 2.12 -10.83
C LEU A 200 5.08 3.54 -10.90
N GLU A 201 4.34 4.49 -11.45
CA GLU A 201 4.76 5.87 -11.76
C GLU A 201 5.43 6.61 -10.59
N ALA A 202 5.11 6.20 -9.35
CA ALA A 202 5.70 6.77 -8.15
C ALA A 202 7.12 6.27 -7.86
N PHE A 203 7.65 5.28 -8.61
CA PHE A 203 8.97 4.71 -8.41
C PHE A 203 9.95 5.19 -9.50
N ASP A 204 11.25 5.06 -9.21
CA ASP A 204 12.31 5.47 -10.15
C ASP A 204 12.17 4.74 -11.50
N PRO A 205 12.19 5.47 -12.63
CA PRO A 205 11.95 4.90 -13.95
C PRO A 205 12.95 3.80 -14.35
N ASP A 206 14.24 3.98 -14.06
CA ASP A 206 15.27 3.04 -14.47
C ASP A 206 15.11 1.70 -13.74
N LEU A 207 14.75 1.75 -12.43
CA LEU A 207 14.51 0.55 -11.64
C LEU A 207 13.15 -0.10 -11.96
N VAL A 208 12.16 0.69 -12.37
CA VAL A 208 10.89 0.16 -12.91
C VAL A 208 11.14 -0.61 -14.21
N ASP A 209 12.03 -0.12 -15.09
CA ASP A 209 12.39 -0.82 -16.33
C ASP A 209 13.08 -2.15 -16.05
N GLN A 210 13.98 -2.21 -15.05
CA GLN A 210 14.57 -3.48 -14.57
C GLN A 210 13.50 -4.44 -14.02
N LEU A 211 12.55 -3.95 -13.22
CA LEU A 211 11.44 -4.75 -12.73
C LEU A 211 10.55 -5.25 -13.87
N LEU A 212 10.26 -4.42 -14.88
CA LEU A 212 9.48 -4.80 -16.06
C LEU A 212 10.13 -5.94 -16.83
N ALA A 213 11.45 -5.84 -17.08
CA ALA A 213 12.20 -6.91 -17.71
C ALA A 213 12.09 -8.22 -16.90
N THR A 214 12.33 -8.15 -15.59
CA THR A 214 12.21 -9.30 -14.68
C THR A 214 10.80 -9.88 -14.64
N THR A 215 9.77 -9.05 -14.71
CA THR A 215 8.36 -9.45 -14.73
C THR A 215 8.01 -10.19 -16.02
N ARG A 216 8.52 -9.71 -17.16
CA ARG A 216 8.36 -10.38 -18.45
C ARG A 216 9.14 -11.70 -18.53
N ASP A 217 10.34 -11.75 -17.98
CA ASP A 217 11.14 -13.00 -17.89
C ASP A 217 10.46 -14.05 -17.00
N LEU A 218 9.66 -13.63 -16.03
CA LEU A 218 8.81 -14.53 -15.24
C LEU A 218 7.64 -15.13 -16.07
N GLY A 219 7.37 -14.61 -17.27
CA GLY A 219 6.28 -15.02 -18.14
C GLY A 219 4.98 -14.21 -17.96
N VAL A 220 5.05 -13.09 -17.27
CA VAL A 220 3.90 -12.16 -17.16
C VAL A 220 3.86 -11.28 -18.40
N ASP A 221 2.72 -11.29 -19.09
CA ASP A 221 2.46 -10.41 -20.23
C ASP A 221 2.06 -9.00 -19.75
N VAL A 222 2.96 -8.01 -19.88
CA VAL A 222 2.70 -6.64 -19.48
C VAL A 222 2.43 -5.78 -20.72
N VAL A 223 1.16 -5.39 -20.86
CA VAL A 223 0.62 -4.59 -21.98
C VAL A 223 0.44 -3.16 -21.50
N LEU A 224 1.24 -2.25 -22.03
CA LEU A 224 1.22 -0.82 -21.71
C LEU A 224 0.40 -0.04 -22.74
N GLU A 225 0.13 1.24 -22.47
CA GLU A 225 -0.60 2.17 -23.36
C GLU A 225 -1.93 1.60 -23.85
N THR A 226 -2.57 0.75 -23.00
CA THR A 226 -3.78 0.03 -23.33
C THR A 226 -4.82 0.20 -22.24
N THR A 227 -5.96 0.77 -22.60
CA THR A 227 -7.09 1.01 -21.70
C THR A 227 -8.09 -0.11 -21.82
N VAL A 228 -8.52 -0.69 -20.71
CA VAL A 228 -9.67 -1.60 -20.67
C VAL A 228 -10.94 -0.76 -20.80
N THR A 229 -11.81 -1.11 -21.74
CA THR A 229 -13.03 -0.38 -22.05
C THR A 229 -14.31 -1.15 -21.72
N GLY A 230 -14.21 -2.42 -21.42
CA GLY A 230 -15.34 -3.25 -21.00
C GLY A 230 -14.93 -4.68 -20.72
N VAL A 231 -15.76 -5.38 -19.95
CA VAL A 231 -15.63 -6.79 -19.64
C VAL A 231 -16.97 -7.48 -19.88
N GLU A 232 -16.95 -8.58 -20.58
CA GLU A 232 -18.15 -9.37 -20.88
C GLU A 232 -17.93 -10.81 -20.45
N GLN A 233 -18.87 -11.37 -19.70
CA GLN A 233 -18.82 -12.77 -19.32
C GLN A 233 -19.38 -13.63 -20.47
N GLN A 234 -18.60 -14.60 -20.92
CA GLN A 234 -19.00 -15.58 -21.95
C GLN A 234 -18.79 -16.99 -21.39
N GLY A 235 -19.87 -17.57 -20.84
CA GLY A 235 -19.79 -18.84 -20.13
C GLY A 235 -18.94 -18.72 -18.86
N ASP A 236 -17.87 -19.51 -18.76
CA ASP A 236 -16.94 -19.51 -17.63
C ASP A 236 -15.73 -18.57 -17.85
N GLU A 237 -15.68 -17.86 -18.97
CA GLU A 237 -14.59 -16.97 -19.35
C GLU A 237 -15.05 -15.51 -19.41
N PHE A 238 -14.08 -14.60 -19.37
CA PHE A 238 -14.30 -13.17 -19.55
C PHE A 238 -13.56 -12.67 -20.79
N VAL A 239 -14.28 -11.97 -21.66
CA VAL A 239 -13.71 -11.20 -22.77
C VAL A 239 -13.48 -9.77 -22.31
N VAL A 240 -12.23 -9.37 -22.25
CA VAL A 240 -11.80 -8.02 -21.82
C VAL A 240 -11.52 -7.19 -23.06
N ARG A 241 -12.37 -6.18 -23.33
CA ARG A 241 -12.22 -5.26 -24.45
C ARG A 241 -11.23 -4.15 -24.09
N THR A 242 -10.40 -3.79 -25.05
CA THR A 242 -9.35 -2.79 -24.86
C THR A 242 -9.27 -1.82 -26.02
N ALA A 243 -8.70 -0.64 -25.75
CA ALA A 243 -8.36 0.37 -26.74
C ALA A 243 -6.91 0.82 -26.52
N SER A 244 -6.18 0.99 -27.62
CA SER A 244 -4.82 1.52 -27.64
C SER A 244 -4.60 2.43 -28.85
N GLY A 245 -3.43 3.06 -28.98
CA GLY A 245 -3.06 3.81 -30.19
C GLY A 245 -3.06 2.98 -31.48
N ALA A 246 -2.93 1.65 -31.37
CA ALA A 246 -3.02 0.71 -32.50
C ALA A 246 -4.45 0.27 -32.84
N GLY A 247 -5.47 0.68 -32.06
CA GLY A 247 -6.86 0.34 -32.24
C GLY A 247 -7.47 -0.45 -31.08
N SER A 248 -8.64 -1.05 -31.32
CA SER A 248 -9.33 -1.90 -30.35
C SER A 248 -8.77 -3.33 -30.38
N GLY A 249 -8.79 -3.99 -29.21
CA GLY A 249 -8.37 -5.37 -29.04
C GLY A 249 -9.19 -6.09 -27.98
N GLU A 250 -9.01 -7.40 -27.89
CA GLU A 250 -9.67 -8.25 -26.90
C GLU A 250 -8.67 -9.22 -26.26
N PHE A 251 -8.86 -9.50 -24.98
CA PHE A 251 -8.17 -10.55 -24.25
C PHE A 251 -9.18 -11.47 -23.57
N VAL A 252 -8.85 -12.75 -23.47
CA VAL A 252 -9.65 -13.73 -22.75
C VAL A 252 -8.96 -14.09 -21.44
N ALA A 253 -9.73 -14.14 -20.35
CA ALA A 253 -9.27 -14.50 -19.02
C ALA A 253 -10.32 -15.33 -18.26
N ASP A 254 -9.88 -16.13 -17.29
CA ASP A 254 -10.77 -16.85 -16.37
C ASP A 254 -11.05 -16.01 -15.11
N LEU A 255 -10.23 -14.99 -14.88
CA LEU A 255 -10.38 -14.03 -13.80
C LEU A 255 -9.86 -12.65 -14.23
N VAL A 256 -10.65 -11.62 -13.99
CA VAL A 256 -10.26 -10.23 -14.19
C VAL A 256 -10.18 -9.53 -12.83
N VAL A 257 -9.00 -8.99 -12.50
CA VAL A 257 -8.72 -8.38 -11.19
C VAL A 257 -8.61 -6.87 -11.32
N HIS A 258 -9.39 -6.16 -10.52
CA HIS A 258 -9.33 -4.71 -10.40
C HIS A 258 -8.08 -4.28 -9.60
N ALA A 259 -7.14 -3.64 -10.27
CA ALA A 259 -5.91 -3.08 -9.70
C ALA A 259 -5.62 -1.64 -10.17
N ALA A 260 -6.66 -0.92 -10.64
CA ALA A 260 -6.56 0.40 -11.28
C ALA A 260 -6.75 1.58 -10.33
N GLY A 261 -6.44 1.39 -9.06
CA GLY A 261 -6.40 2.46 -8.07
C GLY A 261 -7.46 2.34 -6.98
N ARG A 262 -7.32 3.24 -6.00
CA ARG A 262 -8.21 3.34 -4.84
C ARG A 262 -8.57 4.80 -4.60
N VAL A 263 -9.75 5.04 -4.04
CA VAL A 263 -10.27 6.37 -3.67
C VAL A 263 -10.72 6.36 -2.20
N PRO A 264 -10.71 7.51 -1.50
CA PRO A 264 -11.21 7.61 -0.14
C PRO A 264 -12.62 7.06 0.01
N GLU A 265 -12.88 6.30 1.09
CA GLU A 265 -14.20 5.70 1.36
C GLU A 265 -15.03 6.64 2.25
N ILE A 266 -15.53 7.73 1.66
CA ILE A 266 -16.25 8.80 2.36
C ILE A 266 -17.58 9.20 1.70
N ASP A 267 -17.96 8.56 0.58
CA ASP A 267 -19.14 8.97 -0.19
C ASP A 267 -20.47 8.73 0.54
N ASP A 268 -20.53 7.69 1.37
CA ASP A 268 -21.72 7.28 2.12
C ASP A 268 -21.87 8.01 3.47
N LEU A 269 -20.97 8.95 3.80
CA LEU A 269 -20.95 9.60 5.11
C LEU A 269 -21.87 10.81 5.23
N ASP A 270 -22.48 11.31 4.13
CA ASP A 270 -23.31 12.53 4.12
C ASP A 270 -22.55 13.77 4.69
N LEU A 271 -21.30 13.98 4.23
CA LEU A 271 -20.39 15.01 4.74
C LEU A 271 -20.97 16.43 4.74
N ASP A 272 -21.81 16.73 3.75
CA ASP A 272 -22.48 18.06 3.60
C ASP A 272 -23.38 18.37 4.81
N VAL A 273 -24.04 17.37 5.38
CA VAL A 273 -24.90 17.52 6.58
C VAL A 273 -24.09 17.97 7.80
N ALA A 274 -22.82 17.54 7.86
CA ALA A 274 -21.89 17.94 8.92
C ALA A 274 -21.10 19.22 8.58
N GLY A 275 -21.32 19.81 7.40
CA GLY A 275 -20.55 20.95 6.93
C GLY A 275 -19.07 20.64 6.68
N ILE A 276 -18.76 19.43 6.22
CA ILE A 276 -17.41 18.95 5.99
C ILE A 276 -17.09 19.00 4.51
N ASN A 277 -16.07 19.77 4.14
CA ASN A 277 -15.57 19.82 2.77
C ASN A 277 -14.73 18.61 2.42
N ARG A 278 -14.75 18.24 1.14
CA ARG A 278 -13.84 17.29 0.53
C ARG A 278 -13.10 17.90 -0.66
N VAL A 279 -11.91 17.42 -0.93
CA VAL A 279 -11.19 17.75 -2.16
C VAL A 279 -11.85 17.00 -3.32
N GLU A 280 -12.02 17.65 -4.47
CA GLU A 280 -12.60 17.02 -5.67
C GLU A 280 -11.81 15.76 -6.05
N GLY A 281 -12.49 14.61 -6.15
CA GLY A 281 -11.87 13.30 -6.38
C GLY A 281 -10.96 12.78 -5.25
N GLY A 282 -10.92 13.48 -4.11
CA GLY A 282 -10.05 13.20 -2.97
C GLY A 282 -10.79 12.96 -1.67
N GLY A 283 -10.02 12.98 -0.55
CA GLY A 283 -10.50 12.78 0.81
C GLY A 283 -11.11 14.02 1.45
N VAL A 284 -11.36 13.93 2.74
CA VAL A 284 -11.78 15.06 3.58
C VAL A 284 -10.72 16.16 3.51
N GLU A 285 -11.15 17.40 3.22
CA GLU A 285 -10.26 18.56 3.20
C GLU A 285 -9.82 18.91 4.63
N VAL A 286 -8.52 18.81 4.89
CA VAL A 286 -7.94 19.01 6.22
C VAL A 286 -6.84 20.07 6.21
N ASN A 287 -6.69 20.75 7.35
CA ASN A 287 -5.56 21.64 7.58
C ASN A 287 -4.29 20.85 7.99
N GLN A 288 -3.20 21.54 8.29
CA GLN A 288 -1.93 20.93 8.69
C GLN A 288 -2.01 20.06 9.97
N TYR A 289 -3.05 20.23 10.78
CA TYR A 289 -3.30 19.46 12.01
C TYR A 289 -4.21 18.25 11.79
N LEU A 290 -4.55 17.93 10.54
CA LEU A 290 -5.51 16.91 10.13
C LEU A 290 -6.95 17.18 10.60
N GLN A 291 -7.27 18.43 10.96
CA GLN A 291 -8.59 18.91 11.30
C GLN A 291 -9.31 19.37 10.04
N SER A 292 -10.60 19.08 9.91
CA SER A 292 -11.44 19.61 8.82
C SER A 292 -11.36 21.13 8.76
N VAL A 293 -11.22 21.66 7.54
CA VAL A 293 -11.11 23.13 7.32
C VAL A 293 -12.43 23.87 7.58
N THR A 294 -13.56 23.17 7.56
CA THR A 294 -14.90 23.74 7.68
C THR A 294 -15.64 23.34 8.94
N ASN A 295 -15.32 22.20 9.55
CA ASN A 295 -15.89 21.75 10.81
C ASN A 295 -14.80 21.45 11.84
N PRO A 296 -14.49 22.35 12.79
CA PRO A 296 -13.39 22.20 13.72
C PRO A 296 -13.56 21.07 14.75
N ALA A 297 -14.75 20.48 14.88
CA ALA A 297 -14.98 19.32 15.72
C ALA A 297 -14.63 17.99 15.03
N VAL A 298 -14.29 18.03 13.73
CA VAL A 298 -14.01 16.86 12.92
C VAL A 298 -12.56 16.82 12.47
N TYR A 299 -11.96 15.63 12.57
CA TYR A 299 -10.61 15.32 12.06
C TYR A 299 -10.71 14.16 11.06
N ALA A 300 -9.71 14.04 10.17
CA ALA A 300 -9.60 12.88 9.30
C ALA A 300 -8.15 12.38 9.24
N ALA A 301 -7.97 11.06 9.12
CA ALA A 301 -6.65 10.44 9.07
C ALA A 301 -6.63 9.20 8.16
N GLY A 302 -5.43 8.83 7.69
CA GLY A 302 -5.21 7.76 6.72
C GLY A 302 -5.75 8.12 5.34
N ASP A 303 -6.10 7.09 4.57
CA ASP A 303 -6.50 7.26 3.17
C ASP A 303 -7.81 8.08 3.00
N ALA A 304 -8.57 8.28 4.07
CA ALA A 304 -9.77 9.13 4.06
C ALA A 304 -9.48 10.64 4.03
N ALA A 305 -8.26 11.06 4.42
CA ALA A 305 -7.87 12.46 4.52
C ALA A 305 -7.09 12.94 3.29
N ALA A 306 -7.39 14.13 2.80
CA ALA A 306 -6.59 14.81 1.78
C ALA A 306 -5.38 15.53 2.44
N SER A 307 -4.51 14.76 3.07
CA SER A 307 -3.41 15.28 3.92
C SER A 307 -2.09 15.52 3.15
N GLY A 308 -2.01 15.10 1.88
CA GLY A 308 -0.75 15.09 1.11
C GLY A 308 0.23 13.96 1.52
N GLY A 309 -0.13 13.12 2.51
CA GLY A 309 0.65 11.95 2.89
C GLY A 309 0.46 10.74 1.97
N TYR A 310 1.38 9.79 2.06
CA TYR A 310 1.27 8.55 1.28
C TYR A 310 0.16 7.63 1.82
N PRO A 311 -0.60 6.93 0.95
CA PRO A 311 -1.63 5.98 1.38
C PRO A 311 -0.98 4.66 1.86
N LEU A 312 -0.31 4.72 3.00
CA LEU A 312 0.45 3.63 3.60
C LEU A 312 0.02 3.42 5.05
N THR A 313 -0.05 2.16 5.49
CA THR A 313 -0.43 1.80 6.86
C THR A 313 0.39 2.52 7.95
N PRO A 314 1.75 2.61 7.87
CA PRO A 314 2.51 3.35 8.87
C PRO A 314 2.19 4.85 8.88
N VAL A 315 1.87 5.43 7.73
CA VAL A 315 1.45 6.84 7.62
C VAL A 315 0.09 7.04 8.29
N ALA A 316 -0.86 6.14 8.04
CA ALA A 316 -2.17 6.19 8.68
C ALA A 316 -2.05 6.12 10.22
N GLY A 317 -1.22 5.21 10.74
CA GLY A 317 -0.95 5.11 12.18
C GLY A 317 -0.31 6.37 12.76
N MET A 318 0.69 6.92 12.09
CA MET A 318 1.34 8.19 12.47
C MET A 318 0.36 9.36 12.46
N GLN A 319 -0.48 9.47 11.42
CA GLN A 319 -1.52 10.50 11.35
C GLN A 319 -2.54 10.34 12.48
N GLY A 320 -2.95 9.12 12.81
CA GLY A 320 -3.81 8.84 13.96
C GLY A 320 -3.21 9.34 15.27
N GLY A 321 -1.91 9.11 15.48
CA GLY A 321 -1.19 9.65 16.66
C GLY A 321 -1.15 11.18 16.69
N VAL A 322 -0.99 11.84 15.53
CA VAL A 322 -1.06 13.31 15.41
C VAL A 322 -2.45 13.82 15.74
N VAL A 323 -3.50 13.18 15.20
CA VAL A 323 -4.89 13.55 15.50
C VAL A 323 -5.20 13.39 16.98
N ALA A 324 -4.80 12.28 17.61
CA ALA A 324 -4.99 12.06 19.03
C ALA A 324 -4.34 13.17 19.87
N ALA A 325 -3.09 13.51 19.57
CA ALA A 325 -2.38 14.59 20.26
C ALA A 325 -3.09 15.94 20.09
N ASN A 326 -3.56 16.25 18.88
CA ASN A 326 -4.27 17.50 18.59
C ASN A 326 -5.64 17.57 19.26
N LEU A 327 -6.33 16.45 19.43
CA LEU A 327 -7.57 16.37 20.19
C LEU A 327 -7.36 16.60 21.68
N LEU A 328 -6.30 16.03 22.25
CA LEU A 328 -6.03 16.06 23.70
C LEU A 328 -5.32 17.34 24.17
N GLU A 329 -4.43 17.88 23.36
CA GLU A 329 -3.51 18.98 23.73
C GLU A 329 -3.81 20.29 22.98
N GLY A 330 -4.81 20.27 22.07
CA GLY A 330 -5.04 21.35 21.10
C GLY A 330 -4.11 21.23 19.89
N ASN A 331 -4.48 21.91 18.78
CA ASN A 331 -3.78 21.85 17.50
C ASN A 331 -2.34 22.37 17.60
N SER A 332 -1.38 21.50 17.86
CA SER A 332 0.03 21.81 18.04
C SER A 332 0.96 20.91 17.25
N ARG A 333 0.49 19.73 16.81
CA ARG A 333 1.30 18.74 16.10
C ARG A 333 0.92 18.64 14.63
N VAL A 334 1.93 18.53 13.78
CA VAL A 334 1.78 18.30 12.34
C VAL A 334 2.45 16.99 11.93
N PRO A 335 1.90 16.23 10.96
CA PRO A 335 2.54 15.02 10.49
C PRO A 335 3.86 15.35 9.75
N ASN A 336 4.90 14.56 10.01
CA ASN A 336 6.15 14.64 9.26
C ASN A 336 6.25 13.49 8.27
N TYR A 337 6.26 13.83 6.99
CA TYR A 337 6.31 12.89 5.86
C TYR A 337 7.71 12.66 5.29
N ASP A 338 8.76 13.24 5.89
CA ASP A 338 10.13 13.04 5.44
C ASP A 338 10.61 11.62 5.73
N GLY A 339 11.36 11.05 4.78
CA GLY A 339 12.00 9.76 4.96
C GLY A 339 11.04 8.58 5.14
N ILE A 340 9.83 8.64 4.54
CA ILE A 340 8.87 7.52 4.55
C ILE A 340 9.19 6.59 3.39
N PRO A 341 9.60 5.34 3.64
CA PRO A 341 9.85 4.37 2.59
C PRO A 341 8.55 3.81 2.01
N SER A 342 8.61 3.47 0.73
CA SER A 342 7.56 2.74 0.02
C SER A 342 8.17 1.53 -0.68
N VAL A 343 7.45 0.40 -0.65
CA VAL A 343 7.90 -0.87 -1.23
C VAL A 343 6.79 -1.50 -2.06
N VAL A 344 7.16 -2.00 -3.24
CA VAL A 344 6.37 -2.96 -4.00
C VAL A 344 6.97 -4.34 -3.74
N PHE A 345 6.21 -5.22 -3.14
CA PHE A 345 6.65 -6.56 -2.75
C PHE A 345 6.54 -7.55 -3.91
N THR A 346 7.16 -7.18 -5.03
CA THR A 346 7.51 -8.11 -6.09
C THR A 346 8.65 -9.02 -5.63
N THR A 347 9.04 -9.99 -6.44
CA THR A 347 10.20 -10.85 -6.17
C THR A 347 11.13 -10.76 -7.38
N PRO A 348 12.25 -10.00 -7.26
CA PRO A 348 12.72 -9.22 -6.10
C PRO A 348 11.88 -7.95 -5.85
N PRO A 349 11.92 -7.38 -4.63
CA PRO A 349 11.20 -6.16 -4.27
C PRO A 349 11.81 -4.90 -4.87
N LEU A 350 10.94 -3.91 -5.12
CA LEU A 350 11.31 -2.55 -5.52
C LEU A 350 10.97 -1.58 -4.39
N ALA A 351 11.94 -0.80 -3.93
CA ALA A 351 11.79 0.10 -2.81
C ALA A 351 12.27 1.51 -3.14
N ARG A 352 11.66 2.50 -2.48
CA ARG A 352 12.10 3.91 -2.59
C ARG A 352 11.93 4.64 -1.27
N VAL A 353 12.71 5.71 -1.09
CA VAL A 353 12.52 6.71 -0.04
C VAL A 353 13.07 8.06 -0.48
N GLY A 354 12.45 9.16 -0.05
CA GLY A 354 12.89 10.51 -0.36
C GLY A 354 12.56 10.94 -1.80
N LEU A 355 13.41 11.79 -2.37
CA LEU A 355 13.20 12.42 -3.67
C LEU A 355 13.69 11.52 -4.81
N ASP A 356 12.99 11.60 -5.94
CA ASP A 356 13.51 11.19 -7.24
C ASP A 356 14.18 12.38 -7.97
N GLU A 357 14.87 12.11 -9.06
CA GLU A 357 15.57 13.13 -9.86
C GLU A 357 14.62 14.23 -10.36
N ALA A 358 13.42 13.84 -10.83
CA ALA A 358 12.45 14.79 -11.35
C ALA A 358 11.99 15.77 -10.26
N THR A 359 11.73 15.27 -9.07
CA THR A 359 11.30 16.07 -7.90
C THR A 359 12.46 16.95 -7.40
N ALA A 360 13.69 16.42 -7.30
CA ALA A 360 14.85 17.20 -6.88
C ALA A 360 15.11 18.36 -7.86
N LYS A 361 15.07 18.09 -9.16
CA LYS A 361 15.20 19.08 -10.21
C LYS A 361 14.10 20.14 -10.17
N ALA A 362 12.83 19.72 -9.99
CA ALA A 362 11.70 20.65 -9.90
C ALA A 362 11.79 21.58 -8.67
N ARG A 363 12.44 21.13 -7.60
CA ARG A 363 12.71 21.93 -6.40
C ARG A 363 13.97 22.81 -6.50
N GLY A 364 14.72 22.72 -7.60
CA GLY A 364 15.96 23.47 -7.78
C GLY A 364 17.09 23.06 -6.82
N ILE A 365 17.10 21.81 -6.38
CA ILE A 365 18.13 21.28 -5.49
C ILE A 365 19.28 20.75 -6.38
N ASP A 366 20.51 21.15 -6.09
CA ASP A 366 21.71 20.61 -6.72
C ASP A 366 22.07 19.27 -6.06
N TYR A 367 22.25 18.23 -6.88
CA TYR A 367 22.48 16.88 -6.39
C TYR A 367 23.40 16.06 -7.29
N ALA A 368 24.16 15.17 -6.68
CA ALA A 368 24.87 14.10 -7.34
C ALA A 368 24.01 12.84 -7.37
N VAL A 369 24.00 12.15 -8.52
CA VAL A 369 23.32 10.86 -8.70
C VAL A 369 24.34 9.76 -8.80
N ARG A 370 24.06 8.64 -8.11
CA ARG A 370 24.75 7.38 -8.36
C ARG A 370 23.73 6.32 -8.71
N HIS A 371 23.90 5.68 -9.85
CA HIS A 371 23.03 4.63 -10.36
C HIS A 371 23.90 3.52 -10.94
N ASP A 372 23.61 2.26 -10.61
CA ASP A 372 24.33 1.11 -11.14
C ASP A 372 23.49 -0.17 -11.10
N ASP A 373 23.83 -1.09 -11.99
CA ASP A 373 23.36 -2.49 -11.95
C ASP A 373 24.21 -3.27 -10.94
N THR A 374 23.53 -3.85 -9.96
CA THR A 374 24.17 -4.62 -8.88
C THR A 374 24.06 -6.14 -9.06
N THR A 375 23.61 -6.61 -10.23
CA THR A 375 23.46 -8.04 -10.52
C THR A 375 24.78 -8.81 -10.34
N GLY A 376 25.89 -8.15 -10.69
CA GLY A 376 27.25 -8.65 -10.53
C GLY A 376 27.81 -8.65 -9.09
N TRP A 377 27.15 -7.99 -8.15
CA TRP A 377 27.62 -7.87 -6.77
C TRP A 377 27.47 -9.17 -5.99
N TYR A 378 28.27 -9.33 -4.93
CA TYR A 378 28.26 -10.55 -4.12
C TYR A 378 26.87 -10.87 -3.54
N SER A 379 26.20 -9.88 -2.98
CA SER A 379 24.85 -10.00 -2.38
C SER A 379 23.81 -10.52 -3.37
N SER A 380 23.84 -10.13 -4.64
CA SER A 380 22.95 -10.62 -5.69
C SER A 380 23.36 -12.00 -6.22
N ARG A 381 24.67 -12.19 -6.48
CA ARG A 381 25.19 -13.42 -7.02
C ARG A 381 25.04 -14.61 -6.09
N ARG A 382 25.23 -14.43 -4.77
CA ARG A 382 25.11 -15.52 -3.79
C ARG A 382 23.71 -16.14 -3.72
N VAL A 383 22.68 -15.37 -4.11
CA VAL A 383 21.29 -15.84 -4.18
C VAL A 383 20.83 -16.08 -5.63
N ALA A 384 21.77 -16.06 -6.58
CA ALA A 384 21.54 -16.22 -7.99
C ALA A 384 20.44 -15.30 -8.54
N LEU A 385 20.42 -14.03 -8.11
CA LEU A 385 19.46 -13.04 -8.57
C LEU A 385 19.81 -12.63 -10.01
N GLY A 386 18.80 -12.57 -10.88
CA GLY A 386 18.99 -12.27 -12.31
C GLY A 386 19.03 -10.79 -12.63
N SER A 387 18.50 -9.93 -11.74
CA SER A 387 18.50 -8.47 -11.92
C SER A 387 18.42 -7.77 -10.58
N SER A 388 19.20 -6.72 -10.39
CA SER A 388 19.15 -5.83 -9.24
C SER A 388 19.86 -4.51 -9.56
N GLY A 389 19.50 -3.44 -8.88
CA GLY A 389 20.07 -2.13 -9.09
C GLY A 389 19.72 -1.15 -7.96
N PHE A 390 20.37 -0.02 -8.00
CA PHE A 390 20.07 1.09 -7.11
C PHE A 390 20.21 2.44 -7.82
N LYS A 391 19.58 3.45 -7.24
CA LYS A 391 19.84 4.86 -7.52
C LYS A 391 19.79 5.64 -6.21
N THR A 392 20.82 6.46 -5.97
CA THR A 392 20.88 7.35 -4.81
C THR A 392 21.10 8.79 -5.25
N LEU A 393 20.48 9.71 -4.51
CA LEU A 393 20.61 11.15 -4.70
C LEU A 393 21.20 11.76 -3.43
N VAL A 394 22.30 12.50 -3.60
CA VAL A 394 23.02 13.17 -2.51
C VAL A 394 23.08 14.66 -2.82
N GLU A 395 22.69 15.51 -1.87
CA GLU A 395 22.70 16.97 -2.01
C GLU A 395 24.15 17.48 -2.13
N GLU A 396 24.45 18.24 -3.19
CA GLU A 396 25.75 18.86 -3.33
C GLU A 396 25.99 19.93 -2.25
N GLY A 397 27.22 20.03 -1.80
CA GLY A 397 27.63 20.98 -0.77
C GLY A 397 27.33 20.53 0.68
N THR A 398 26.21 19.86 0.95
CA THR A 398 25.90 19.34 2.30
C THR A 398 26.20 17.86 2.47
N GLY A 399 26.20 17.09 1.41
CA GLY A 399 26.35 15.63 1.41
C GLY A 399 25.14 14.88 1.98
N ARG A 400 24.00 15.52 2.28
CA ARG A 400 22.82 14.87 2.83
C ARG A 400 22.19 13.91 1.81
N ILE A 401 21.64 12.82 2.32
CA ILE A 401 20.87 11.90 1.50
C ILE A 401 19.52 12.54 1.17
N LEU A 402 19.23 12.72 -0.11
CA LEU A 402 17.96 13.24 -0.62
C LEU A 402 16.97 12.14 -0.97
N GLY A 403 17.47 11.05 -1.54
CA GLY A 403 16.66 9.94 -1.99
C GLY A 403 17.45 8.67 -2.21
N ALA A 404 16.76 7.54 -2.11
CA ALA A 404 17.29 6.23 -2.45
C ALA A 404 16.20 5.37 -3.07
N HIS A 405 16.58 4.63 -4.10
CA HIS A 405 15.74 3.73 -4.87
C HIS A 405 16.50 2.43 -5.02
N LEU A 406 15.89 1.30 -4.66
CA LEU A 406 16.54 -0.01 -4.61
C LEU A 406 15.67 -1.04 -5.30
N PHE A 407 16.28 -1.89 -6.12
CA PHE A 407 15.64 -3.06 -6.68
C PHE A 407 16.54 -4.28 -6.45
N GLY A 408 16.06 -5.27 -5.71
CA GLY A 408 16.88 -6.44 -5.42
C GLY A 408 16.55 -7.13 -4.09
N HIS A 409 17.37 -8.10 -3.74
CA HIS A 409 17.23 -8.89 -2.52
C HIS A 409 17.39 -8.03 -1.26
N HIS A 410 16.40 -8.06 -0.38
CA HIS A 410 16.32 -7.25 0.83
C HIS A 410 16.25 -5.71 0.61
N ALA A 411 15.84 -5.26 -0.58
CA ALA A 411 15.61 -3.83 -0.81
C ALA A 411 14.61 -3.24 0.18
N GLU A 412 13.60 -4.02 0.60
CA GLU A 412 12.57 -3.66 1.57
C GLU A 412 13.12 -3.42 2.99
N GLU A 413 14.25 -4.03 3.33
CA GLU A 413 14.91 -3.84 4.62
C GLU A 413 15.96 -2.73 4.55
N VAL A 414 16.78 -2.74 3.49
CA VAL A 414 17.86 -1.76 3.31
C VAL A 414 17.33 -0.35 3.16
N ILE A 415 16.19 -0.16 2.50
CA ILE A 415 15.56 1.16 2.29
C ILE A 415 15.25 1.89 3.60
N ASN A 416 15.01 1.16 4.69
CA ASN A 416 14.74 1.75 6.00
C ASN A 416 15.96 2.50 6.57
N LEU A 417 17.20 2.09 6.24
CA LEU A 417 18.41 2.77 6.66
C LEU A 417 18.54 4.13 5.93
N PHE A 418 18.20 4.19 4.65
CA PHE A 418 18.11 5.44 3.92
C PHE A 418 16.97 6.33 4.45
N GLY A 419 15.83 5.73 4.80
CA GLY A 419 14.73 6.45 5.46
C GLY A 419 15.15 7.09 6.78
N LEU A 420 15.89 6.35 7.60
CA LEU A 420 16.47 6.86 8.85
C LEU A 420 17.46 7.99 8.57
N ALA A 421 18.33 7.84 7.57
CA ALA A 421 19.32 8.85 7.20
C ALA A 421 18.65 10.16 6.77
N ILE A 422 17.65 10.10 5.88
CA ILE A 422 16.90 11.28 5.45
C ILE A 422 16.21 11.95 6.64
N ARG A 423 15.50 11.15 7.46
CA ARG A 423 14.74 11.68 8.61
C ARG A 423 15.62 12.32 9.68
N LYS A 424 16.89 11.92 9.77
CA LYS A 424 17.87 12.44 10.72
C LYS A 424 18.84 13.46 10.11
N GLY A 425 18.73 13.72 8.80
CA GLY A 425 19.62 14.62 8.08
C GLY A 425 21.06 14.13 7.99
N LEU A 426 21.26 12.79 7.97
CA LEU A 426 22.59 12.19 7.84
C LEU A 426 23.12 12.38 6.42
N THR A 427 24.46 12.42 6.34
CA THR A 427 25.21 12.57 5.08
C THR A 427 25.61 11.21 4.51
N ALA A 428 26.07 11.22 3.26
CA ALA A 428 26.65 10.05 2.61
C ALA A 428 27.89 9.56 3.39
N ASP A 429 28.69 10.47 3.92
CA ASP A 429 29.90 10.14 4.68
C ASP A 429 29.54 9.49 6.03
N ASP A 430 28.47 9.94 6.73
CA ASP A 430 27.98 9.28 7.95
C ASP A 430 27.62 7.81 7.67
N LEU A 431 26.98 7.53 6.53
CA LEU A 431 26.62 6.15 6.15
C LEU A 431 27.83 5.33 5.72
N LYS A 432 28.86 5.94 5.07
CA LYS A 432 30.11 5.26 4.69
C LYS A 432 30.96 4.92 5.90
N ASP A 433 30.99 5.78 6.90
CA ASP A 433 31.76 5.57 8.13
C ASP A 433 31.13 4.49 9.04
N MET A 434 29.87 4.15 8.82
CA MET A 434 29.20 3.11 9.58
C MET A 434 29.77 1.73 9.27
N ILE A 435 30.01 0.94 10.32
CA ILE A 435 30.41 -0.46 10.18
C ILE A 435 29.15 -1.34 10.13
N TYR A 436 28.92 -1.96 8.98
CA TYR A 436 27.80 -2.87 8.77
C TYR A 436 28.19 -4.30 9.08
N ALA A 437 27.21 -5.13 9.48
CA ALA A 437 27.40 -6.57 9.51
C ALA A 437 27.73 -7.08 8.10
N TYR A 438 28.81 -7.87 7.99
CA TYR A 438 29.30 -8.38 6.71
C TYR A 438 29.31 -9.92 6.69
N PRO A 439 28.91 -10.58 5.59
CA PRO A 439 28.33 -10.00 4.37
C PRO A 439 26.79 -9.91 4.45
N THR A 440 26.23 -8.75 4.25
CA THR A 440 24.77 -8.48 4.20
C THR A 440 24.44 -7.50 3.08
N SER A 441 23.17 -7.42 2.67
CA SER A 441 22.73 -6.39 1.70
C SER A 441 22.94 -4.96 2.22
N SER A 442 22.88 -4.74 3.54
CA SER A 442 23.18 -3.44 4.14
C SER A 442 24.67 -3.06 4.03
N SER A 443 25.59 -4.04 3.97
CA SER A 443 27.02 -3.73 3.81
C SER A 443 27.37 -3.16 2.43
N ASP A 444 26.42 -3.22 1.48
CA ASP A 444 26.60 -2.67 0.15
C ASP A 444 26.33 -1.14 0.10
N ILE A 445 25.72 -0.57 1.15
CA ILE A 445 25.33 0.85 1.21
C ILE A 445 26.52 1.77 0.93
N GLY A 446 27.69 1.47 1.49
CA GLY A 446 28.90 2.27 1.25
C GLY A 446 29.32 2.36 -0.22
N TYR A 447 28.95 1.38 -1.04
CA TYR A 447 29.19 1.36 -2.48
C TYR A 447 28.07 2.03 -3.28
N MET A 448 26.94 2.33 -2.67
CA MET A 448 25.80 3.01 -3.28
C MET A 448 25.86 4.53 -3.15
N LEU A 449 26.85 5.06 -2.41
CA LEU A 449 27.00 6.49 -2.05
C LEU A 449 28.29 7.12 -2.60
#